data_1e341f730a2f476233daa9828b742ddc
#
_entry.id   1e341f730a2f476233daa9828b742ddc
#
_cell.length_a   1.000
_cell.length_b   1.000
_cell.length_c   1.000
_cell.angle_alpha   90.00
_cell.angle_beta   90.00
_cell.angle_gamma   90.00
#
_symmetry.space_group_name_H-M   'P 1'
#
loop_
_entity.id
_entity.type
_entity.pdbx_description
1 polymer ?
#
loop_
_entity_poly.entity_id
_entity_poly.type
_entity_poly.pdbx_seq_one_letter_code
_entity_poly.pdbx_strand_id
1 'polypeptide(L)'
;MWFRFLQKFVKFIDPKLEKYREHAPKVKPKYTPKTLKEFIEVLRRTPKSVLNDKDRNRIAAIMSFDERLVGQLMVEKDEMVFVNTKDVLGPLVLDKLYKSGFTNFPVVDNKKKVKGIIHTEALNALEIKKTDRAEKYMSKDVYYLHDTDSLKFAVEEIERTNSYYFLVLDKKNTLAGFFTIQMLLDYLLG
;
A
#
# COMPACT_ATOMS: atom_id res chain seq x y z
N MET A 1 18.65 -3.11 -13.47
CA MET A 1 18.13 -1.82 -12.95
C MET A 1 17.48 -1.95 -11.56
N TRP A 2 16.70 -2.97 -11.31
CA TRP A 2 15.97 -3.26 -10.07
C TRP A 2 16.85 -3.47 -8.82
N PHE A 3 17.98 -4.14 -8.97
CA PHE A 3 18.96 -4.37 -7.88
C PHE A 3 19.55 -3.05 -7.32
N ARG A 4 19.69 -2.01 -8.15
CA ARG A 4 20.12 -0.67 -7.72
C ARG A 4 19.05 0.07 -6.90
N PHE A 5 17.77 -0.15 -7.21
CA PHE A 5 16.64 0.39 -6.44
C PHE A 5 16.59 -0.25 -5.05
N LEU A 6 16.67 -1.59 -4.98
CA LEU A 6 16.75 -2.32 -3.71
C LEU A 6 17.96 -1.87 -2.85
N GLN A 7 19.11 -1.63 -3.46
CA GLN A 7 20.26 -1.11 -2.72
C GLN A 7 20.06 0.29 -2.17
N LYS A 8 19.40 1.18 -2.92
CA LYS A 8 19.05 2.53 -2.45
C LYS A 8 18.00 2.48 -1.35
N PHE A 9 17.01 1.61 -1.51
CA PHE A 9 15.91 1.41 -0.56
C PHE A 9 16.41 0.81 0.77
N VAL A 10 17.29 -0.20 0.71
CA VAL A 10 17.93 -0.79 1.90
C VAL A 10 18.84 0.22 2.60
N LYS A 11 19.60 1.06 1.88
CA LYS A 11 20.40 2.15 2.45
C LYS A 11 19.56 3.23 3.13
N PHE A 12 18.36 3.45 2.65
CA PHE A 12 17.43 4.42 3.23
C PHE A 12 16.76 3.89 4.51
N ILE A 13 16.47 2.57 4.57
CA ILE A 13 15.65 2.00 5.63
C ILE A 13 16.43 1.72 6.92
N ASP A 14 17.67 1.29 6.87
CA ASP A 14 18.41 1.02 8.11
C ASP A 14 19.94 1.02 7.95
N PRO A 15 20.63 2.11 8.34
CA PRO A 15 22.10 2.16 8.41
C PRO A 15 22.71 1.07 9.32
N LYS A 16 21.91 0.47 10.23
CA LYS A 16 22.37 -0.63 11.08
C LYS A 16 22.61 -1.92 10.31
N LEU A 17 21.91 -2.15 9.18
CA LEU A 17 22.14 -3.34 8.35
C LEU A 17 23.56 -3.37 7.75
N GLU A 18 24.16 -2.24 7.45
CA GLU A 18 25.57 -2.17 7.04
C GLU A 18 26.52 -2.63 8.15
N LYS A 19 26.25 -2.28 9.40
CA LYS A 19 27.04 -2.69 10.58
C LYS A 19 27.01 -4.21 10.82
N TYR A 20 25.89 -4.87 10.54
CA TYR A 20 25.76 -6.33 10.65
C TYR A 20 26.48 -7.06 9.51
N ARG A 21 26.58 -6.47 8.34
CA ARG A 21 27.29 -7.04 7.18
C ARG A 21 28.80 -7.12 7.42
N GLU A 22 29.37 -6.18 8.15
CA GLU A 22 30.81 -6.17 8.50
C GLU A 22 31.18 -7.12 9.63
N HIS A 23 30.23 -7.45 10.52
CA HIS A 23 30.43 -8.24 11.72
C HIS A 23 29.85 -9.65 11.65
N ALA A 24 29.33 -10.07 10.50
CA ALA A 24 28.84 -11.44 10.34
C ALA A 24 30.01 -12.44 10.53
N PRO A 25 29.93 -13.38 11.48
CA PRO A 25 30.96 -14.37 11.65
C PRO A 25 31.13 -15.16 10.33
N LYS A 26 32.37 -15.34 9.88
CA LYS A 26 32.73 -16.18 8.71
C LYS A 26 32.49 -17.67 9.01
N VAL A 27 31.30 -18.01 9.46
CA VAL A 27 30.87 -19.38 9.65
C VAL A 27 30.50 -19.92 8.29
N LYS A 28 31.24 -20.94 7.81
CA LYS A 28 30.82 -21.69 6.62
C LYS A 28 29.43 -22.24 6.94
N PRO A 29 28.38 -21.85 6.21
CA PRO A 29 27.05 -22.32 6.52
C PRO A 29 27.02 -23.84 6.36
N LYS A 30 26.64 -24.54 7.41
CA LYS A 30 26.45 -26.00 7.42
C LYS A 30 25.35 -26.42 6.45
N TYR A 31 24.54 -25.45 6.02
CA TYR A 31 23.44 -25.58 5.09
C TYR A 31 23.40 -24.37 4.16
N THR A 32 23.38 -24.61 2.85
CA THR A 32 23.25 -23.58 1.82
C THR A 32 21.86 -23.68 1.20
N PRO A 33 20.96 -22.72 1.43
CA PRO A 33 19.62 -22.73 0.86
C PRO A 33 19.71 -22.66 -0.68
N LYS A 34 18.94 -23.50 -1.37
CA LYS A 34 18.88 -23.56 -2.84
C LYS A 34 17.69 -22.80 -3.41
N THR A 35 16.72 -22.49 -2.58
CA THR A 35 15.51 -21.76 -2.98
C THR A 35 15.26 -20.60 -2.04
N LEU A 36 14.49 -19.61 -2.51
CA LEU A 36 14.04 -18.47 -1.70
C LEU A 36 13.28 -18.94 -0.45
N LYS A 37 12.41 -19.94 -0.61
CA LYS A 37 11.65 -20.51 0.49
C LYS A 37 12.54 -21.12 1.57
N GLU A 38 13.58 -21.85 1.17
CA GLU A 38 14.57 -22.39 2.09
C GLU A 38 15.38 -21.30 2.79
N PHE A 39 15.71 -20.23 2.07
CA PHE A 39 16.40 -19.08 2.64
C PHE A 39 15.56 -18.36 3.71
N ILE A 40 14.29 -18.13 3.43
CA ILE A 40 13.36 -17.56 4.42
C ILE A 40 13.25 -18.45 5.66
N GLU A 41 13.27 -19.79 5.50
CA GLU A 41 13.25 -20.72 6.62
C GLU A 41 14.53 -20.64 7.45
N VAL A 42 15.70 -20.47 6.84
CA VAL A 42 16.97 -20.23 7.56
C VAL A 42 16.89 -18.92 8.35
N LEU A 43 16.34 -17.86 7.78
CA LEU A 43 16.13 -16.59 8.48
C LEU A 43 15.23 -16.77 9.72
N ARG A 44 14.16 -17.55 9.59
CA ARG A 44 13.23 -17.84 10.71
C ARG A 44 13.91 -18.59 11.85
N ARG A 45 14.88 -19.45 11.55
CA ARG A 45 15.64 -20.25 12.53
C ARG A 45 16.85 -19.52 13.12
N THR A 46 17.23 -18.37 12.57
CA THR A 46 18.34 -17.57 13.07
C THR A 46 18.06 -17.11 14.51
N PRO A 47 18.99 -17.26 15.48
CA PRO A 47 18.78 -16.83 16.85
C PRO A 47 18.42 -15.36 16.97
N LYS A 48 17.52 -15.01 17.91
CA LYS A 48 17.09 -13.63 18.16
C LYS A 48 18.23 -12.68 18.56
N SER A 49 19.32 -13.22 19.11
CA SER A 49 20.53 -12.48 19.43
C SER A 49 21.30 -11.97 18.20
N VAL A 50 21.08 -12.61 17.04
CA VAL A 50 21.69 -12.25 15.76
C VAL A 50 20.73 -11.43 14.91
N LEU A 51 19.47 -11.83 14.84
CA LEU A 51 18.43 -11.21 14.04
C LEU A 51 17.13 -11.15 14.84
N ASN A 52 16.69 -9.96 15.23
CA ASN A 52 15.44 -9.80 15.96
C ASN A 52 14.22 -10.11 15.08
N ASP A 53 13.06 -10.33 15.70
CA ASP A 53 11.85 -10.75 14.97
C ASP A 53 11.38 -9.70 13.96
N LYS A 54 11.56 -8.41 14.27
CA LYS A 54 11.15 -7.30 13.38
C LYS A 54 12.00 -7.29 12.11
N ASP A 55 13.32 -7.37 12.24
CA ASP A 55 14.22 -7.36 11.07
C ASP A 55 14.04 -8.64 10.23
N ARG A 56 13.78 -9.77 10.88
CA ARG A 56 13.48 -11.05 10.22
C ARG A 56 12.22 -10.94 9.35
N ASN A 57 11.15 -10.36 9.89
CA ASN A 57 9.89 -10.16 9.16
C ASN A 57 10.09 -9.21 7.97
N ARG A 58 10.84 -8.14 8.15
CA ARG A 58 11.17 -7.20 7.07
C ARG A 58 11.94 -7.86 5.94
N ILE A 59 12.97 -8.63 6.28
CA ILE A 59 13.76 -9.37 5.27
C ILE A 59 12.85 -10.35 4.52
N ALA A 60 12.02 -11.10 5.24
CA ALA A 60 11.08 -12.04 4.63
C ALA A 60 10.05 -11.33 3.72
N ALA A 61 9.53 -10.16 4.14
CA ALA A 61 8.63 -9.36 3.33
C ALA A 61 9.28 -8.88 2.04
N ILE A 62 10.52 -8.35 2.12
CA ILE A 62 11.28 -7.92 0.94
C ILE A 62 11.56 -9.10 -0.02
N MET A 63 11.94 -10.25 0.52
CA MET A 63 12.28 -11.43 -0.29
C MET A 63 11.07 -12.05 -0.98
N SER A 64 9.87 -11.93 -0.39
CA SER A 64 8.60 -12.42 -0.97
C SER A 64 7.82 -11.37 -1.74
N PHE A 65 8.39 -10.17 -1.91
CA PHE A 65 7.70 -9.02 -2.47
C PHE A 65 7.15 -9.26 -3.88
N ASP A 66 7.94 -9.88 -4.76
CA ASP A 66 7.55 -10.13 -6.15
C ASP A 66 6.42 -11.16 -6.28
N GLU A 67 6.27 -12.05 -5.28
CA GLU A 67 5.25 -13.09 -5.26
C GLU A 67 3.96 -12.64 -4.57
N ARG A 68 4.00 -11.51 -3.86
CA ARG A 68 2.83 -10.96 -3.16
C ARG A 68 1.89 -10.26 -4.12
N LEU A 69 0.59 -10.45 -3.88
CA LEU A 69 -0.46 -9.87 -4.68
C LEU A 69 -1.10 -8.67 -3.97
N VAL A 70 -1.56 -7.70 -4.75
CA VAL A 70 -2.29 -6.51 -4.28
C VAL A 70 -3.48 -6.90 -3.42
N GLY A 71 -4.26 -7.91 -3.84
CA GLY A 71 -5.43 -8.40 -3.09
C GLY A 71 -5.13 -8.93 -1.69
N GLN A 72 -3.87 -9.23 -1.37
CA GLN A 72 -3.48 -9.69 -0.02
C GLN A 72 -3.20 -8.54 0.95
N LEU A 73 -3.06 -7.32 0.44
CA LEU A 73 -2.73 -6.13 1.23
C LEU A 73 -3.80 -5.04 1.13
N MET A 74 -4.70 -5.11 0.15
CA MET A 74 -5.74 -4.11 -0.06
C MET A 74 -6.70 -4.04 1.12
N VAL A 75 -7.32 -2.89 1.31
CA VAL A 75 -8.54 -2.76 2.13
C VAL A 75 -9.72 -3.24 1.29
N GLU A 76 -10.52 -4.13 1.87
CA GLU A 76 -11.68 -4.70 1.18
C GLU A 76 -12.80 -3.66 1.00
N LYS A 77 -13.60 -3.85 -0.03
CA LYS A 77 -14.68 -2.93 -0.41
C LYS A 77 -15.65 -2.65 0.73
N ASP A 78 -15.93 -3.63 1.57
CA ASP A 78 -16.92 -3.50 2.66
C ASP A 78 -16.42 -2.57 3.79
N GLU A 79 -15.11 -2.34 3.87
CA GLU A 79 -14.49 -1.40 4.81
C GLU A 79 -14.37 0.03 4.22
N MET A 80 -14.63 0.20 2.91
CA MET A 80 -14.50 1.48 2.23
C MET A 80 -15.62 2.45 2.58
N VAL A 81 -15.26 3.72 2.67
CA VAL A 81 -16.23 4.82 2.80
C VAL A 81 -16.44 5.48 1.43
N PHE A 82 -17.66 5.43 0.94
CA PHE A 82 -18.06 6.03 -0.33
C PHE A 82 -18.81 7.33 -0.11
N VAL A 83 -18.69 8.23 -1.08
CA VAL A 83 -19.46 9.48 -1.17
C VAL A 83 -20.27 9.43 -2.46
N ASN A 84 -21.55 9.87 -2.42
CA ASN A 84 -22.34 9.98 -3.65
C ASN A 84 -22.03 11.31 -4.35
N THR A 85 -22.03 11.32 -5.70
CA THR A 85 -21.80 12.54 -6.49
C THR A 85 -22.73 13.71 -6.07
N LYS A 86 -23.95 13.39 -5.62
CA LYS A 86 -24.97 14.36 -5.23
C LYS A 86 -24.95 14.71 -3.75
N ASP A 87 -24.13 14.02 -2.94
CA ASP A 87 -24.02 14.33 -1.53
C ASP A 87 -23.52 15.76 -1.34
N VAL A 88 -24.19 16.48 -0.47
CA VAL A 88 -23.77 17.81 -0.06
C VAL A 88 -22.68 17.66 1.01
N LEU A 89 -21.52 18.26 0.77
CA LEU A 89 -20.38 18.20 1.69
C LEU A 89 -20.56 19.13 2.89
N GLY A 90 -21.68 18.95 3.60
CA GLY A 90 -21.95 19.67 4.84
C GLY A 90 -21.12 19.14 6.03
N PRO A 91 -21.16 19.86 7.18
CA PRO A 91 -20.36 19.52 8.36
C PRO A 91 -20.52 18.08 8.83
N LEU A 92 -21.71 17.49 8.74
CA LEU A 92 -21.95 16.09 9.13
C LEU A 92 -21.25 15.09 8.23
N VAL A 93 -21.25 15.35 6.91
CA VAL A 93 -20.55 14.47 5.94
C VAL A 93 -19.04 14.60 6.13
N LEU A 94 -18.52 15.82 6.26
CA LEU A 94 -17.10 16.06 6.51
C LEU A 94 -16.63 15.40 7.81
N ASP A 95 -17.39 15.54 8.91
CA ASP A 95 -17.10 14.90 10.18
C ASP A 95 -17.01 13.36 10.04
N LYS A 96 -17.97 12.76 9.31
CA LYS A 96 -17.94 11.33 9.02
C LYS A 96 -16.70 10.92 8.23
N LEU A 97 -16.31 11.69 7.21
CA LEU A 97 -15.12 11.40 6.41
C LEU A 97 -13.84 11.49 7.26
N TYR A 98 -13.69 12.56 8.04
CA TYR A 98 -12.51 12.71 8.92
C TYR A 98 -12.45 11.62 10.01
N LYS A 99 -13.56 11.23 10.59
CA LYS A 99 -13.62 10.16 11.61
C LYS A 99 -13.33 8.77 11.07
N SER A 100 -13.48 8.55 9.75
CA SER A 100 -13.19 7.26 9.13
C SER A 100 -11.69 6.90 9.15
N GLY A 101 -10.81 7.90 9.30
CA GLY A 101 -9.35 7.71 9.25
C GLY A 101 -8.79 7.53 7.83
N PHE A 102 -9.64 7.49 6.79
CA PHE A 102 -9.20 7.45 5.40
C PHE A 102 -8.90 8.85 4.86
N THR A 103 -7.98 8.93 3.92
CA THR A 103 -7.59 10.17 3.23
C THR A 103 -8.16 10.29 1.82
N ASN A 104 -8.72 9.19 1.30
CA ASN A 104 -9.22 9.12 -0.07
C ASN A 104 -10.58 8.43 -0.09
N PHE A 105 -11.55 9.07 -0.74
CA PHE A 105 -12.94 8.62 -0.78
C PHE A 105 -13.42 8.47 -2.21
N PRO A 106 -13.72 7.26 -2.67
CA PRO A 106 -14.32 7.05 -3.97
C PRO A 106 -15.69 7.72 -4.04
N VAL A 107 -15.90 8.50 -5.10
CA VAL A 107 -17.18 9.14 -5.39
C VAL A 107 -17.94 8.30 -6.40
N VAL A 108 -19.13 7.88 -6.01
CA VAL A 108 -19.98 6.99 -6.81
C VAL A 108 -21.27 7.67 -7.27
N ASP A 109 -21.80 7.23 -8.39
CA ASP A 109 -23.15 7.60 -8.83
C ASP A 109 -24.24 6.73 -8.17
N ASN A 110 -25.51 7.00 -8.49
CA ASN A 110 -26.65 6.23 -8.00
C ASN A 110 -26.62 4.75 -8.41
N LYS A 111 -25.85 4.38 -9.43
CA LYS A 111 -25.63 3.02 -9.89
C LYS A 111 -24.41 2.37 -9.25
N LYS A 112 -23.82 3.02 -8.22
CA LYS A 112 -22.58 2.60 -7.54
C LYS A 112 -21.35 2.52 -8.45
N LYS A 113 -21.37 3.22 -9.58
CA LYS A 113 -20.21 3.34 -10.48
C LYS A 113 -19.32 4.48 -9.99
N VAL A 114 -18.02 4.21 -9.85
CA VAL A 114 -17.04 5.24 -9.47
C VAL A 114 -16.94 6.31 -10.56
N LYS A 115 -16.95 7.56 -10.15
CA LYS A 115 -16.88 8.76 -11.00
C LYS A 115 -15.62 9.58 -10.75
N GLY A 116 -15.00 9.41 -9.61
CA GLY A 116 -13.81 10.12 -9.19
C GLY A 116 -13.42 9.76 -7.77
N ILE A 117 -12.45 10.48 -7.24
CA ILE A 117 -11.95 10.33 -5.87
C ILE A 117 -11.88 11.70 -5.22
N ILE A 118 -12.37 11.83 -3.99
CA ILE A 118 -12.12 12.99 -3.14
C ILE A 118 -10.91 12.68 -2.27
N HIS A 119 -9.92 13.57 -2.31
CA HIS A 119 -8.79 13.57 -1.40
C HIS A 119 -9.08 14.52 -0.23
N THR A 120 -8.80 14.12 1.02
CA THR A 120 -9.04 14.99 2.19
C THR A 120 -8.29 16.32 2.08
N GLU A 121 -7.13 16.33 1.44
CA GLU A 121 -6.32 17.53 1.20
C GLU A 121 -7.06 18.57 0.32
N ALA A 122 -7.98 18.12 -0.53
CA ALA A 122 -8.80 19.00 -1.37
C ALA A 122 -10.02 19.56 -0.59
N LEU A 123 -10.26 19.08 0.62
CA LEU A 123 -11.40 19.46 1.46
C LEU A 123 -11.00 20.52 2.48
N ASN A 124 -10.98 21.80 2.08
CA ASN A 124 -10.88 22.88 3.05
C ASN A 124 -12.27 23.20 3.62
N ALA A 125 -12.55 22.76 4.85
CA ALA A 125 -13.84 22.93 5.49
C ALA A 125 -14.31 24.40 5.60
N LEU A 126 -13.38 25.37 5.56
CA LEU A 126 -13.68 26.80 5.60
C LEU A 126 -14.15 27.34 4.24
N GLU A 127 -13.79 26.67 3.14
CA GLU A 127 -14.10 27.10 1.76
C GLU A 127 -15.32 26.35 1.19
N ILE A 128 -15.69 25.21 1.78
CA ILE A 128 -16.82 24.41 1.31
C ILE A 128 -18.13 25.07 1.71
N LYS A 129 -18.91 25.47 0.70
CA LYS A 129 -20.25 26.02 0.92
C LYS A 129 -21.21 24.90 1.31
N LYS A 130 -22.17 25.21 2.18
CA LYS A 130 -23.20 24.25 2.64
C LYS A 130 -24.05 23.63 1.52
N THR A 131 -23.97 24.16 0.30
CA THR A 131 -24.69 23.68 -0.89
C THR A 131 -23.80 22.93 -1.87
N ASP A 132 -22.49 22.88 -1.61
CA ASP A 132 -21.54 22.27 -2.55
C ASP A 132 -21.68 20.75 -2.51
N ARG A 133 -21.71 20.16 -3.71
CA ARG A 133 -21.82 18.71 -3.88
C ARG A 133 -20.43 18.08 -4.03
N ALA A 134 -20.36 16.80 -3.71
CA ALA A 134 -19.14 16.00 -3.79
C ALA A 134 -18.50 16.03 -5.19
N GLU A 135 -19.31 16.05 -6.25
CA GLU A 135 -18.84 16.12 -7.64
C GLU A 135 -17.96 17.32 -7.95
N LYS A 136 -18.07 18.43 -7.19
CA LYS A 136 -17.27 19.64 -7.37
C LYS A 136 -15.82 19.46 -6.88
N TYR A 137 -15.61 18.60 -5.90
CA TYR A 137 -14.33 18.41 -5.21
C TYR A 137 -13.60 17.11 -5.58
N MET A 138 -14.22 16.26 -6.42
CA MET A 138 -13.59 15.01 -6.84
C MET A 138 -12.58 15.26 -7.96
N SER A 139 -11.44 14.58 -7.89
CA SER A 139 -10.57 14.35 -9.03
C SER A 139 -11.19 13.27 -9.93
N LYS A 140 -11.05 13.44 -11.23
CA LYS A 140 -11.45 12.42 -12.23
C LYS A 140 -10.33 11.44 -12.53
N ASP A 141 -9.12 11.71 -12.07
CA ASP A 141 -7.97 10.84 -12.23
C ASP A 141 -8.11 9.65 -11.28
N VAL A 142 -8.59 8.55 -11.82
CA VAL A 142 -8.82 7.30 -11.08
C VAL A 142 -7.96 6.22 -11.71
N TYR A 143 -7.08 5.65 -10.91
CA TYR A 143 -6.19 4.57 -11.33
C TYR A 143 -6.64 3.25 -10.71
N TYR A 144 -6.42 2.17 -11.44
CA TYR A 144 -6.88 0.84 -11.08
C TYR A 144 -5.74 -0.16 -11.09
N LEU A 145 -5.81 -1.09 -10.14
CA LEU A 145 -5.04 -2.33 -10.11
C LEU A 145 -6.01 -3.51 -10.07
N HIS A 146 -5.53 -4.72 -10.38
CA HIS A 146 -6.28 -5.94 -10.13
C HIS A 146 -5.80 -6.60 -8.82
N ASP A 147 -6.69 -7.32 -8.16
CA ASP A 147 -6.38 -8.09 -6.95
C ASP A 147 -5.28 -9.14 -7.18
N THR A 148 -5.13 -9.59 -8.44
CA THR A 148 -4.12 -10.54 -8.91
C THR A 148 -2.81 -9.89 -9.35
N ASP A 149 -2.70 -8.58 -9.37
CA ASP A 149 -1.47 -7.90 -9.72
C ASP A 149 -0.43 -8.09 -8.59
N SER A 150 0.85 -8.23 -8.98
CA SER A 150 1.93 -8.31 -8.01
C SER A 150 2.22 -6.95 -7.37
N LEU A 151 2.78 -6.95 -6.15
CA LEU A 151 3.23 -5.69 -5.53
C LEU A 151 4.30 -4.99 -6.35
N LYS A 152 5.11 -5.76 -7.10
CA LYS A 152 6.08 -5.20 -8.05
C LYS A 152 5.38 -4.38 -9.12
N PHE A 153 4.32 -4.93 -9.74
CA PHE A 153 3.53 -4.22 -10.73
C PHE A 153 2.87 -2.97 -10.13
N ALA A 154 2.36 -3.05 -8.89
CA ALA A 154 1.80 -1.89 -8.19
C ALA A 154 2.84 -0.77 -8.02
N VAL A 155 4.11 -1.10 -7.71
CA VAL A 155 5.19 -0.09 -7.64
C VAL A 155 5.47 0.54 -9.00
N GLU A 156 5.51 -0.25 -10.07
CA GLU A 156 5.68 0.26 -11.44
C GLU A 156 4.54 1.22 -11.82
N GLU A 157 3.30 0.91 -11.42
CA GLU A 157 2.14 1.78 -11.63
C GLU A 157 2.19 3.07 -10.77
N ILE A 158 2.65 3.00 -9.52
CA ILE A 158 2.90 4.18 -8.68
C ILE A 158 3.91 5.12 -9.37
N GLU A 159 5.03 4.58 -9.86
CA GLU A 159 6.06 5.36 -10.56
C GLU A 159 5.53 5.97 -11.87
N ARG A 160 4.74 5.21 -12.63
CA ARG A 160 4.18 5.65 -13.91
C ARG A 160 3.13 6.75 -13.78
N THR A 161 2.24 6.60 -12.79
CA THR A 161 1.08 7.50 -12.63
C THR A 161 1.33 8.63 -11.64
N ASN A 162 2.36 8.52 -10.82
CA ASN A 162 2.60 9.38 -9.64
C ASN A 162 1.39 9.42 -8.69
N SER A 163 0.58 8.34 -8.68
CA SER A 163 -0.56 8.18 -7.79
C SER A 163 -0.18 7.28 -6.62
N TYR A 164 -0.65 7.63 -5.44
CA TYR A 164 -0.44 6.87 -4.22
C TYR A 164 -1.70 6.11 -3.76
N TYR A 165 -2.77 6.17 -4.54
CA TYR A 165 -4.05 5.55 -4.28
C TYR A 165 -4.61 4.90 -5.56
N PHE A 166 -4.98 3.63 -5.45
CA PHE A 166 -5.55 2.83 -6.53
C PHE A 166 -6.81 2.13 -6.07
N LEU A 167 -7.82 2.12 -6.92
CA LEU A 167 -8.95 1.21 -6.74
C LEU A 167 -8.55 -0.18 -7.23
N VAL A 168 -8.98 -1.20 -6.51
CA VAL A 168 -8.67 -2.59 -6.86
C VAL A 168 -9.90 -3.27 -7.44
N LEU A 169 -9.71 -3.91 -8.59
CA LEU A 169 -10.75 -4.68 -9.28
C LEU A 169 -10.50 -6.18 -9.11
N ASP A 170 -11.57 -6.94 -9.03
CA ASP A 170 -11.52 -8.40 -9.10
C ASP A 170 -11.41 -8.90 -10.56
N LYS A 171 -11.32 -10.21 -10.74
CA LYS A 171 -11.28 -10.87 -12.06
C LYS A 171 -12.49 -10.59 -12.96
N LYS A 172 -13.60 -10.09 -12.40
CA LYS A 172 -14.82 -9.71 -13.13
C LYS A 172 -14.88 -8.20 -13.42
N ASN A 173 -13.78 -7.49 -13.19
CA ASN A 173 -13.72 -6.02 -13.26
C ASN A 173 -14.72 -5.33 -12.31
N THR A 174 -15.03 -5.96 -11.18
CA THR A 174 -15.86 -5.38 -10.13
C THR A 174 -14.95 -4.79 -9.05
N LEU A 175 -15.35 -3.66 -8.48
CA LEU A 175 -14.60 -3.03 -7.40
C LEU A 175 -14.52 -3.98 -6.19
N ALA A 176 -13.31 -4.39 -5.87
CA ALA A 176 -12.97 -5.30 -4.76
C ALA A 176 -12.43 -4.55 -3.53
N GLY A 177 -11.77 -3.40 -3.72
CA GLY A 177 -11.18 -2.66 -2.62
C GLY A 177 -10.36 -1.46 -3.08
N PHE A 178 -9.41 -1.06 -2.25
CA PHE A 178 -8.39 -0.08 -2.61
C PHE A 178 -7.02 -0.45 -2.05
N PHE A 179 -5.99 0.07 -2.69
CA PHE A 179 -4.59 -0.10 -2.34
C PHE A 179 -3.88 1.26 -2.29
N THR A 180 -3.00 1.45 -1.31
CA THR A 180 -2.21 2.68 -1.17
C THR A 180 -0.73 2.37 -0.97
N ILE A 181 0.12 3.36 -1.25
CA ILE A 181 1.55 3.27 -0.93
C ILE A 181 1.79 3.04 0.57
N GLN A 182 0.92 3.55 1.45
CA GLN A 182 1.06 3.34 2.89
C GLN A 182 0.95 1.86 3.26
N MET A 183 -0.01 1.13 2.68
CA MET A 183 -0.16 -0.32 2.90
C MET A 183 1.08 -1.10 2.46
N LEU A 184 1.70 -0.67 1.35
CA LEU A 184 2.96 -1.23 0.89
C LEU A 184 4.10 -0.97 1.88
N LEU A 185 4.22 0.26 2.38
CA LEU A 185 5.22 0.61 3.37
C LEU A 185 5.01 -0.14 4.69
N ASP A 186 3.78 -0.25 5.16
CA ASP A 186 3.44 -1.00 6.37
C ASP A 186 3.81 -2.48 6.23
N TYR A 187 3.54 -3.09 5.07
CA TYR A 187 3.96 -4.45 4.78
C TYR A 187 5.48 -4.63 4.80
N LEU A 188 6.24 -3.69 4.25
CA LEU A 188 7.70 -3.78 4.16
C LEU A 188 8.41 -3.43 5.48
N LEU A 189 7.81 -2.55 6.29
CA LEU A 189 8.41 -2.06 7.53
C LEU A 189 7.96 -2.83 8.79
N GLY A 190 6.87 -3.59 8.72
CA GLY A 190 6.38 -4.53 9.74
C GLY A 190 5.85 -3.88 10.99
#